data_c77d4c18514376e57afe82603cf9e4ed
#
_entry.id   c77d4c18514376e57afe82603cf9e4ed
#
_cell.length_a   1.000
_cell.length_b   1.000
_cell.length_c   1.000
_cell.angle_alpha   90.00
_cell.angle_beta   90.00
_cell.angle_gamma   90.00
#
_symmetry.space_group_name_H-M   'P 1'
#
loop_
_entity.id
_entity.type
_entity.pdbx_description
1 polymer ?
#
loop_
_entity_poly.entity_id
_entity_poly.type
_entity_poly.pdbx_seq_one_letter_code
_entity_poly.pdbx_strand_id
1 'polypeptide(L)'
;MTLSRRQAIGAALAAPVAVKAAAAAASPPALPDKASFAPTLVAYLDSASIHPMSLGARRAMDAYAAGRTLDPAAPPPVDRAATIASFARLVNADPDEVTWVQSTTMGEQAVLRALGFPGTGGRIVTDTLHFYAAFPMYQELAIQGVDVTWVQAHDGRILLEDMARAITPGTRLVSLSLVSTYNGFQHDLKAVCALAHAVGALVYADIIHAAGAVPVDLHDSGVDFAACATYKWLMGDFGLGFLYARRGVLDDLRLADFGYYGFAAPGAAPGIGLSPPQTHVYPMDPPGQAPTSYIHRAGALGHFGTGTYAQAVIPAIDHGLDYIAAIGVPAIQAHAQQMIGALREGLIAKGYRLITPADARTPLLTALLPDARERLAAPLARAQVRLSLHDHHFRIAPSVFTDMRDVERLLGALPRA
;
A
#
# COMPACT_ATOMS: atom_id res chain seq x y z
N MET A 1 -15.89 60.11 19.01
CA MET A 1 -15.93 59.53 17.66
C MET A 1 -15.89 58.02 17.82
N THR A 2 -17.06 57.40 17.79
CA THR A 2 -17.22 55.92 17.92
C THR A 2 -17.21 55.31 16.54
N LEU A 3 -16.21 54.53 16.25
CA LEU A 3 -16.10 53.74 15.02
C LEU A 3 -17.22 52.67 14.97
N SER A 4 -17.95 52.62 13.89
CA SER A 4 -19.10 51.77 13.71
C SER A 4 -18.67 50.28 13.53
N ARG A 5 -19.48 49.37 14.05
CA ARG A 5 -19.30 47.89 13.96
C ARG A 5 -19.17 47.31 12.53
N ARG A 6 -19.29 48.13 11.51
CA ARG A 6 -19.22 47.71 10.09
C ARG A 6 -17.82 47.78 9.47
N GLN A 7 -16.80 48.32 10.18
CA GLN A 7 -15.43 48.41 9.67
C GLN A 7 -14.48 47.33 10.22
N ALA A 8 -14.98 46.39 11.05
CA ALA A 8 -14.18 45.31 11.65
C ALA A 8 -14.31 43.97 10.92
N ILE A 9 -15.00 43.91 9.76
CA ILE A 9 -15.21 42.66 9.00
C ILE A 9 -14.49 42.73 7.64
N GLY A 10 -13.25 43.15 7.64
CA GLY A 10 -12.45 43.29 6.42
C GLY A 10 -11.04 42.69 6.47
N ALA A 11 -10.70 42.00 7.56
CA ALA A 11 -9.46 41.24 7.65
C ALA A 11 -9.78 39.74 7.51
N ALA A 12 -10.19 39.31 6.32
CA ALA A 12 -10.22 37.92 5.98
C ALA A 12 -8.78 37.38 6.06
N LEU A 13 -8.56 36.56 7.05
CA LEU A 13 -7.37 35.74 7.23
C LEU A 13 -7.10 34.94 5.96
N ALA A 14 -6.23 35.45 5.10
CA ALA A 14 -5.47 34.58 4.19
C ALA A 14 -4.57 33.74 5.08
N ALA A 15 -5.01 32.51 5.39
CA ALA A 15 -4.14 31.53 5.98
C ALA A 15 -2.94 31.38 5.02
N PRO A 16 -1.70 31.53 5.47
CA PRO A 16 -0.57 31.24 4.62
C PRO A 16 -0.66 29.75 4.25
N VAL A 17 -0.81 29.47 2.96
CA VAL A 17 -0.44 28.17 2.41
C VAL A 17 1.04 28.02 2.78
N ALA A 18 1.33 27.17 3.75
CA ALA A 18 2.69 26.82 4.10
C ALA A 18 3.25 26.07 2.90
N VAL A 19 3.82 26.79 1.95
CA VAL A 19 4.71 26.23 0.95
C VAL A 19 5.79 25.52 1.77
N LYS A 20 5.82 24.19 1.70
CA LYS A 20 6.90 23.37 2.27
C LYS A 20 8.19 23.99 1.74
N ALA A 21 8.86 24.81 2.58
CA ALA A 21 10.10 25.44 2.18
C ALA A 21 11.00 24.31 1.70
N ALA A 22 11.52 24.41 0.48
CA ALA A 22 12.50 23.46 -0.05
C ALA A 22 13.66 23.46 0.95
N ALA A 23 13.65 22.50 1.86
CA ALA A 23 14.82 22.20 2.68
C ALA A 23 15.95 22.00 1.68
N ALA A 24 17.06 22.74 1.85
CA ALA A 24 18.24 22.55 1.03
C ALA A 24 18.46 21.05 0.89
N ALA A 25 18.45 20.55 -0.34
CA ALA A 25 18.41 19.14 -0.66
C ALA A 25 19.60 18.47 0.02
N ALA A 26 19.36 17.85 1.18
CA ALA A 26 20.34 16.99 1.80
C ALA A 26 20.65 15.89 0.79
N SER A 27 21.93 15.54 0.63
CA SER A 27 22.30 14.43 -0.23
C SER A 27 21.47 13.20 0.12
N PRO A 28 20.99 12.42 -0.87
CA PRO A 28 20.19 11.23 -0.59
C PRO A 28 20.98 10.29 0.34
N PRO A 29 20.28 9.59 1.25
CA PRO A 29 20.93 8.61 2.11
C PRO A 29 21.69 7.57 1.28
N ALA A 30 22.95 7.31 1.67
CA ALA A 30 23.72 6.24 1.03
C ALA A 30 23.21 4.87 1.51
N LEU A 31 23.05 3.92 0.60
CA LEU A 31 22.65 2.56 0.94
C LEU A 31 23.89 1.65 1.17
N PRO A 32 23.88 0.77 2.18
CA PRO A 32 22.82 0.53 3.19
C PRO A 32 22.74 1.65 4.24
N ASP A 33 21.51 2.13 4.52
CA ASP A 33 21.29 3.16 5.51
C ASP A 33 20.87 2.60 6.88
N LYS A 34 21.82 2.04 7.63
CA LYS A 34 21.55 1.59 9.01
C LYS A 34 21.35 2.74 9.99
N ALA A 35 21.83 3.93 9.67
CA ALA A 35 21.76 5.08 10.59
C ALA A 35 20.35 5.64 10.74
N SER A 36 19.52 5.55 9.69
CA SER A 36 18.13 5.97 9.73
C SER A 36 17.21 4.97 10.46
N PHE A 37 17.71 3.79 10.81
CA PHE A 37 16.98 2.78 11.58
C PHE A 37 17.70 2.50 12.90
N ALA A 38 16.94 2.14 13.96
CA ALA A 38 17.56 1.86 15.24
C ALA A 38 18.57 0.70 15.08
N PRO A 39 19.78 0.80 15.67
CA PRO A 39 20.72 -0.30 15.64
C PRO A 39 20.07 -1.54 16.20
N THR A 40 19.89 -2.56 15.37
CA THR A 40 19.39 -3.85 15.81
C THR A 40 20.60 -4.79 15.97
N LEU A 41 20.66 -5.53 17.07
CA LEU A 41 21.59 -6.63 17.22
C LEU A 41 21.23 -7.79 16.27
N VAL A 42 20.09 -7.70 15.61
CA VAL A 42 19.49 -8.71 14.76
C VAL A 42 19.69 -8.34 13.29
N ALA A 43 20.17 -9.27 12.48
CA ALA A 43 20.06 -9.17 11.03
C ALA A 43 18.58 -9.35 10.64
N TYR A 44 17.88 -8.24 10.40
CA TYR A 44 16.47 -8.24 10.10
C TYR A 44 16.23 -8.37 8.59
N LEU A 45 15.72 -9.52 8.17
CA LEU A 45 15.49 -9.91 6.78
C LEU A 45 14.02 -10.28 6.54
N ASP A 46 13.09 -9.61 7.23
CA ASP A 46 11.64 -9.85 7.13
C ASP A 46 10.83 -8.58 6.83
N SER A 47 11.40 -7.66 6.07
CA SER A 47 10.75 -6.38 5.72
C SER A 47 9.48 -6.57 4.89
N ALA A 48 9.30 -7.72 4.24
CA ALA A 48 8.07 -8.07 3.54
C ALA A 48 6.91 -8.42 4.50
N SER A 49 7.17 -8.79 5.76
CA SER A 49 6.13 -8.95 6.77
C SER A 49 5.79 -7.61 7.42
N ILE A 50 6.77 -6.96 8.02
CA ILE A 50 6.65 -5.62 8.63
C ILE A 50 7.99 -4.91 8.40
N HIS A 51 7.97 -3.70 7.84
CA HIS A 51 9.20 -2.90 7.75
C HIS A 51 9.49 -2.23 9.09
N PRO A 52 10.74 -2.23 9.56
CA PRO A 52 11.11 -1.46 10.74
C PRO A 52 10.81 0.03 10.56
N MET A 53 10.23 0.65 11.58
CA MET A 53 10.01 2.09 11.59
C MET A 53 11.35 2.83 11.64
N SER A 54 11.53 3.83 10.77
CA SER A 54 12.72 4.67 10.80
C SER A 54 12.72 5.61 12.02
N LEU A 55 13.90 6.05 12.45
CA LEU A 55 14.03 7.04 13.52
C LEU A 55 13.35 8.37 13.15
N GLY A 56 13.32 8.72 11.86
CA GLY A 56 12.62 9.90 11.37
C GLY A 56 11.10 9.78 11.48
N ALA A 57 10.54 8.66 11.03
CA ALA A 57 9.12 8.37 11.14
C ALA A 57 8.65 8.36 12.60
N ARG A 58 9.43 7.73 13.49
CA ARG A 58 9.15 7.75 14.94
C ARG A 58 9.11 9.17 15.47
N ARG A 59 10.12 10.01 15.18
CA ARG A 59 10.11 11.42 15.62
C ARG A 59 8.90 12.19 15.12
N ALA A 60 8.45 11.94 13.90
CA ALA A 60 7.27 12.57 13.33
C ALA A 60 5.98 12.17 14.07
N MET A 61 5.84 10.89 14.45
CA MET A 61 4.73 10.41 15.29
C MET A 61 4.80 10.97 16.70
N ASP A 62 5.98 11.03 17.32
CA ASP A 62 6.17 11.59 18.66
C ASP A 62 5.77 13.08 18.68
N ALA A 63 6.12 13.84 17.64
CA ALA A 63 5.72 15.25 17.49
C ALA A 63 4.20 15.41 17.36
N TYR A 64 3.54 14.53 16.59
CA TYR A 64 2.08 14.51 16.49
C TYR A 64 1.43 14.23 17.87
N ALA A 65 1.92 13.21 18.59
CA ALA A 65 1.40 12.85 19.90
C ALA A 65 1.58 13.97 20.93
N ALA A 66 2.75 14.61 20.93
CA ALA A 66 3.03 15.78 21.78
C ALA A 66 2.09 16.95 21.47
N GLY A 67 1.87 17.27 20.19
CA GLY A 67 0.93 18.32 19.78
C GLY A 67 -0.49 18.04 20.29
N ARG A 68 -0.98 16.81 20.11
CA ARG A 68 -2.31 16.40 20.60
C ARG A 68 -2.46 16.42 22.11
N THR A 69 -1.38 16.24 22.84
CA THR A 69 -1.39 16.33 24.31
C THR A 69 -1.58 17.77 24.77
N LEU A 70 -1.01 18.73 24.05
CA LEU A 70 -1.07 20.15 24.40
C LEU A 70 -2.36 20.81 23.91
N ASP A 71 -2.76 20.53 22.68
CA ASP A 71 -3.99 21.05 22.06
C ASP A 71 -4.61 19.99 21.14
N PRO A 72 -5.66 19.28 21.61
CA PRO A 72 -6.34 18.28 20.81
C PRO A 72 -6.99 18.81 19.51
N ALA A 73 -7.26 20.11 19.44
CA ALA A 73 -7.86 20.78 18.29
C ALA A 73 -6.81 21.35 17.31
N ALA A 74 -5.52 21.31 17.68
CA ALA A 74 -4.46 21.77 16.79
C ALA A 74 -4.49 20.98 15.47
N PRO A 75 -4.29 21.66 14.33
CA PRO A 75 -4.17 20.95 13.07
C PRO A 75 -2.99 19.96 13.13
N PRO A 76 -3.10 18.80 12.45
CA PRO A 76 -1.98 17.86 12.38
C PRO A 76 -0.77 18.54 11.72
N PRO A 77 0.47 18.17 12.12
CA PRO A 77 1.70 18.82 11.64
C PRO A 77 2.01 18.51 10.15
N VAL A 78 1.17 17.72 9.50
CA VAL A 78 1.38 17.25 8.13
C VAL A 78 0.15 17.57 7.28
N ASP A 79 0.39 18.07 6.07
CA ASP A 79 -0.65 18.25 5.08
C ASP A 79 -1.02 16.90 4.46
N ARG A 80 -2.22 16.43 4.77
CA ARG A 80 -2.75 15.15 4.31
C ARG A 80 -2.91 15.07 2.80
N ALA A 81 -3.24 16.17 2.15
CA ALA A 81 -3.34 16.25 0.69
C ALA A 81 -1.96 16.15 0.05
N ALA A 82 -0.95 16.76 0.66
CA ALA A 82 0.44 16.64 0.21
C ALA A 82 0.95 15.19 0.34
N THR A 83 0.59 14.48 1.41
CA THR A 83 0.95 13.06 1.59
C THR A 83 0.29 12.17 0.51
N ILE A 84 -1.00 12.40 0.19
CA ILE A 84 -1.68 11.73 -0.93
C ILE A 84 -0.96 12.04 -2.24
N ALA A 85 -0.63 13.30 -2.50
CA ALA A 85 0.07 13.68 -3.72
C ALA A 85 1.49 13.06 -3.82
N SER A 86 2.17 12.87 -2.68
CA SER A 86 3.47 12.17 -2.64
C SER A 86 3.35 10.70 -2.99
N PHE A 87 2.32 10.01 -2.48
CA PHE A 87 2.04 8.62 -2.88
C PHE A 87 1.62 8.53 -4.35
N ALA A 88 0.73 9.41 -4.81
CA ALA A 88 0.31 9.44 -6.21
C ALA A 88 1.49 9.60 -7.18
N ARG A 89 2.43 10.50 -6.87
CA ARG A 89 3.69 10.64 -7.65
C ARG A 89 4.53 9.37 -7.62
N LEU A 90 4.62 8.68 -6.47
CA LEU A 90 5.40 7.45 -6.32
C LEU A 90 4.94 6.35 -7.27
N VAL A 91 3.64 6.28 -7.56
CA VAL A 91 3.00 5.21 -8.35
C VAL A 91 2.49 5.69 -9.71
N ASN A 92 2.85 6.91 -10.14
CA ASN A 92 2.36 7.57 -11.36
C ASN A 92 0.84 7.58 -11.47
N ALA A 93 0.18 8.25 -10.51
CA ALA A 93 -1.27 8.49 -10.44
C ALA A 93 -1.55 9.98 -10.22
N ASP A 94 -2.80 10.41 -10.47
CA ASP A 94 -3.27 11.73 -10.08
C ASP A 94 -3.76 11.72 -8.61
N PRO A 95 -3.57 12.82 -7.85
CA PRO A 95 -3.98 12.86 -6.44
C PRO A 95 -5.47 12.63 -6.19
N ASP A 96 -6.35 12.98 -7.12
CA ASP A 96 -7.81 12.78 -7.02
C ASP A 96 -8.23 11.33 -7.33
N GLU A 97 -7.34 10.51 -7.87
CA GLU A 97 -7.52 9.06 -8.03
C GLU A 97 -7.13 8.27 -6.77
N VAL A 98 -6.60 8.95 -5.75
CA VAL A 98 -6.10 8.29 -4.52
C VAL A 98 -6.88 8.75 -3.30
N THR A 99 -7.24 7.81 -2.45
CA THR A 99 -7.82 8.08 -1.13
C THR A 99 -7.22 7.18 -0.06
N TRP A 100 -7.56 7.46 1.21
CA TRP A 100 -7.13 6.68 2.35
C TRP A 100 -8.02 5.45 2.55
N VAL A 101 -7.41 4.35 2.98
CA VAL A 101 -8.08 3.16 3.51
C VAL A 101 -7.35 2.67 4.76
N GLN A 102 -7.97 1.77 5.53
CA GLN A 102 -7.36 1.24 6.75
C GLN A 102 -6.31 0.15 6.44
N SER A 103 -6.49 -0.58 5.34
CA SER A 103 -5.58 -1.65 4.93
C SER A 103 -5.82 -2.02 3.47
N THR A 104 -4.88 -2.77 2.87
CA THR A 104 -5.04 -3.35 1.52
C THR A 104 -6.31 -4.19 1.41
N THR A 105 -6.57 -5.06 2.41
CA THR A 105 -7.78 -5.90 2.45
C THR A 105 -9.06 -5.08 2.47
N MET A 106 -9.10 -3.96 3.22
CA MET A 106 -10.26 -3.07 3.23
C MET A 106 -10.44 -2.36 1.89
N GLY A 107 -9.35 -2.01 1.22
CA GLY A 107 -9.39 -1.44 -0.13
C GLY A 107 -9.98 -2.43 -1.15
N GLU A 108 -9.54 -3.68 -1.13
CA GLU A 108 -10.07 -4.73 -2.00
C GLU A 108 -11.56 -4.98 -1.78
N GLN A 109 -11.99 -5.10 -0.51
CA GLN A 109 -13.40 -5.26 -0.18
C GLN A 109 -14.25 -4.04 -0.58
N ALA A 110 -13.72 -2.82 -0.46
CA ALA A 110 -14.40 -1.61 -0.90
C ALA A 110 -14.65 -1.64 -2.42
N VAL A 111 -13.65 -2.06 -3.20
CA VAL A 111 -13.78 -2.24 -4.66
C VAL A 111 -14.85 -3.29 -4.98
N LEU A 112 -14.86 -4.45 -4.33
CA LEU A 112 -15.88 -5.47 -4.54
C LEU A 112 -17.29 -4.95 -4.26
N ARG A 113 -17.46 -4.20 -3.17
CA ARG A 113 -18.76 -3.57 -2.84
C ARG A 113 -19.17 -2.52 -3.87
N ALA A 114 -18.22 -1.68 -4.29
CA ALA A 114 -18.48 -0.66 -5.31
C ALA A 114 -18.87 -1.27 -6.68
N LEU A 115 -18.31 -2.45 -7.00
CA LEU A 115 -18.70 -3.25 -8.16
C LEU A 115 -20.02 -4.00 -7.96
N GLY A 116 -20.56 -4.00 -6.75
CA GLY A 116 -21.86 -4.60 -6.40
C GLY A 116 -21.83 -6.11 -6.18
N PHE A 117 -20.66 -6.71 -5.96
CA PHE A 117 -20.56 -8.12 -5.58
C PHE A 117 -21.13 -8.36 -4.18
N PRO A 118 -21.80 -9.52 -3.93
CA PRO A 118 -22.12 -10.59 -4.88
C PRO A 118 -23.35 -10.35 -5.78
N GLY A 119 -24.16 -9.32 -5.49
CA GLY A 119 -25.50 -9.13 -6.03
C GLY A 119 -25.59 -8.88 -7.55
N THR A 120 -24.51 -8.47 -8.20
CA THR A 120 -24.48 -8.18 -9.63
C THR A 120 -24.08 -9.36 -10.50
N GLY A 121 -23.65 -10.46 -9.89
CA GLY A 121 -23.16 -11.64 -10.61
C GLY A 121 -21.89 -11.35 -11.42
N GLY A 122 -21.62 -12.24 -12.37
CA GLY A 122 -20.42 -12.19 -13.22
C GLY A 122 -19.25 -12.96 -12.65
N ARG A 123 -18.17 -13.03 -13.42
CA ARG A 123 -16.98 -13.79 -13.04
C ARG A 123 -15.92 -12.91 -12.40
N ILE A 124 -15.26 -13.45 -11.37
CA ILE A 124 -13.99 -12.95 -10.85
C ILE A 124 -12.90 -13.92 -11.24
N VAL A 125 -11.80 -13.44 -11.82
CA VAL A 125 -10.58 -14.21 -12.04
C VAL A 125 -9.55 -13.78 -11.02
N THR A 126 -9.00 -14.74 -10.29
CA THR A 126 -7.88 -14.52 -9.37
C THR A 126 -6.87 -15.65 -9.52
N ASP A 127 -5.78 -15.63 -8.76
CA ASP A 127 -4.73 -16.63 -8.89
C ASP A 127 -4.20 -17.14 -7.54
N THR A 128 -3.45 -18.25 -7.58
CA THR A 128 -2.92 -18.90 -6.37
C THR A 128 -1.66 -18.24 -5.80
N LEU A 129 -1.13 -17.20 -6.42
CA LEU A 129 -0.06 -16.35 -5.90
C LEU A 129 -0.57 -15.01 -5.35
N HIS A 130 -1.88 -14.78 -5.41
CA HIS A 130 -2.51 -13.66 -4.73
C HIS A 130 -2.36 -13.79 -3.20
N PHE A 131 -2.65 -12.72 -2.46
CA PHE A 131 -2.51 -12.73 -1.00
C PHE A 131 -3.46 -13.76 -0.36
N TYR A 132 -2.90 -14.74 0.34
CA TYR A 132 -3.64 -15.88 0.88
C TYR A 132 -4.79 -15.50 1.82
N ALA A 133 -4.71 -14.33 2.50
CA ALA A 133 -5.81 -13.89 3.36
C ALA A 133 -7.01 -13.35 2.58
N ALA A 134 -6.90 -13.11 1.26
CA ALA A 134 -8.03 -12.82 0.39
C ALA A 134 -8.78 -14.10 -0.04
N PHE A 135 -8.15 -15.28 0.04
CA PHE A 135 -8.74 -16.55 -0.42
C PHE A 135 -10.08 -16.86 0.24
N PRO A 136 -10.25 -16.77 1.57
CA PRO A 136 -11.55 -16.99 2.20
C PRO A 136 -12.64 -16.06 1.68
N MET A 137 -12.32 -14.81 1.36
CA MET A 137 -13.28 -13.86 0.79
C MET A 137 -13.78 -14.32 -0.58
N TYR A 138 -12.90 -14.77 -1.47
CA TYR A 138 -13.28 -15.30 -2.79
C TYR A 138 -14.01 -16.63 -2.68
N GLN A 139 -13.65 -17.48 -1.74
CA GLN A 139 -14.38 -18.73 -1.45
C GLN A 139 -15.81 -18.43 -0.97
N GLU A 140 -15.97 -17.44 -0.09
CA GLU A 140 -17.28 -17.02 0.40
C GLU A 140 -18.13 -16.40 -0.72
N LEU A 141 -17.54 -15.58 -1.59
CA LEU A 141 -18.22 -15.06 -2.77
C LEU A 141 -18.69 -16.20 -3.70
N ALA A 142 -17.88 -17.25 -3.86
CA ALA A 142 -18.27 -18.42 -4.65
C ALA A 142 -19.46 -19.18 -4.01
N ILE A 143 -19.48 -19.32 -2.68
CA ILE A 143 -20.62 -19.89 -1.93
C ILE A 143 -21.89 -19.07 -2.16
N GLN A 144 -21.75 -17.74 -2.29
CA GLN A 144 -22.85 -16.81 -2.57
C GLN A 144 -23.23 -16.75 -4.05
N GLY A 145 -22.66 -17.61 -4.89
CA GLY A 145 -23.03 -17.78 -6.29
C GLY A 145 -22.24 -16.92 -7.28
N VAL A 146 -21.16 -16.27 -6.88
CA VAL A 146 -20.23 -15.61 -7.79
C VAL A 146 -19.36 -16.65 -8.49
N ASP A 147 -19.21 -16.58 -9.82
CA ASP A 147 -18.26 -17.43 -10.57
C ASP A 147 -16.83 -16.97 -10.29
N VAL A 148 -16.09 -17.70 -9.45
CA VAL A 148 -14.70 -17.42 -9.10
C VAL A 148 -13.77 -18.43 -9.77
N THR A 149 -12.94 -17.95 -10.68
CA THR A 149 -11.97 -18.75 -11.42
C THR A 149 -10.57 -18.53 -10.84
N TRP A 150 -9.89 -19.63 -10.47
CA TRP A 150 -8.54 -19.62 -9.92
C TRP A 150 -7.50 -20.04 -10.95
N VAL A 151 -6.59 -19.12 -11.30
CA VAL A 151 -5.44 -19.45 -12.14
C VAL A 151 -4.35 -20.06 -11.27
N GLN A 152 -3.88 -21.26 -11.64
CA GLN A 152 -2.88 -21.99 -10.88
C GLN A 152 -1.47 -21.54 -11.23
N ALA A 153 -0.61 -21.50 -10.22
CA ALA A 153 0.81 -21.22 -10.43
C ALA A 153 1.53 -22.47 -11.00
N HIS A 154 2.40 -22.26 -11.97
CA HIS A 154 3.33 -23.25 -12.52
C HIS A 154 4.78 -22.82 -12.25
N ASP A 155 5.54 -23.65 -11.58
CA ASP A 155 6.93 -23.38 -11.18
C ASP A 155 7.13 -21.98 -10.54
N GLY A 156 6.18 -21.61 -9.66
CA GLY A 156 6.20 -20.34 -8.94
C GLY A 156 5.80 -19.12 -9.76
N ARG A 157 5.15 -19.29 -10.91
CA ARG A 157 4.67 -18.23 -11.80
C ARG A 157 3.21 -18.39 -12.14
N ILE A 158 2.54 -17.29 -12.38
CA ILE A 158 1.28 -17.27 -13.12
C ILE A 158 1.62 -16.97 -14.58
N LEU A 159 1.26 -17.89 -15.48
CA LEU A 159 1.53 -17.70 -16.89
C LEU A 159 0.48 -16.78 -17.52
N LEU A 160 0.91 -15.86 -18.38
CA LEU A 160 0.00 -14.92 -19.05
C LEU A 160 -1.01 -15.66 -19.94
N GLU A 161 -0.61 -16.79 -20.52
CA GLU A 161 -1.51 -17.63 -21.33
C GLU A 161 -2.61 -18.28 -20.47
N ASP A 162 -2.33 -18.59 -19.19
CA ASP A 162 -3.33 -19.13 -18.27
C ASP A 162 -4.32 -18.04 -17.87
N MET A 163 -3.83 -16.83 -17.63
CA MET A 163 -4.69 -15.65 -17.44
C MET A 163 -5.57 -15.40 -18.67
N ALA A 164 -5.00 -15.45 -19.88
CA ALA A 164 -5.77 -15.27 -21.12
C ALA A 164 -6.85 -16.34 -21.31
N ARG A 165 -6.62 -17.59 -20.89
CA ARG A 165 -7.64 -18.64 -20.93
C ARG A 165 -8.74 -18.45 -19.88
N ALA A 166 -8.42 -17.89 -18.72
CA ALA A 166 -9.36 -17.66 -17.64
C ALA A 166 -10.22 -16.40 -17.86
N ILE A 167 -9.61 -15.34 -18.41
CA ILE A 167 -10.26 -14.05 -18.66
C ILE A 167 -11.06 -14.15 -19.96
N THR A 168 -12.37 -14.39 -19.85
CA THR A 168 -13.29 -14.60 -20.97
C THR A 168 -14.49 -13.67 -20.87
N PRO A 169 -15.31 -13.50 -21.92
CA PRO A 169 -16.54 -12.72 -21.84
C PRO A 169 -17.39 -13.11 -20.62
N GLY A 170 -17.88 -12.10 -19.88
CA GLY A 170 -18.56 -12.28 -18.58
C GLY A 170 -17.63 -12.16 -17.36
N THR A 171 -16.31 -12.11 -17.54
CA THR A 171 -15.40 -11.67 -16.49
C THR A 171 -15.66 -10.20 -16.19
N ARG A 172 -15.83 -9.85 -14.91
CA ARG A 172 -16.05 -8.47 -14.46
C ARG A 172 -14.87 -7.90 -13.67
N LEU A 173 -14.14 -8.77 -12.99
CA LEU A 173 -12.98 -8.37 -12.21
C LEU A 173 -11.87 -9.41 -12.37
N VAL A 174 -10.65 -8.92 -12.58
CA VAL A 174 -9.41 -9.67 -12.36
C VAL A 174 -8.76 -9.11 -11.11
N SER A 175 -8.52 -9.96 -10.10
CA SER A 175 -7.92 -9.53 -8.85
C SER A 175 -6.66 -10.31 -8.56
N LEU A 176 -5.54 -9.61 -8.32
CA LEU A 176 -4.22 -10.19 -8.14
C LEU A 176 -3.35 -9.38 -7.20
N SER A 177 -2.28 -9.99 -6.69
CA SER A 177 -1.16 -9.26 -6.10
C SER A 177 -0.11 -8.96 -7.16
N LEU A 178 0.21 -7.68 -7.42
CA LEU A 178 1.25 -7.31 -8.39
C LEU A 178 2.56 -8.02 -8.10
N VAL A 179 2.95 -8.10 -6.82
CA VAL A 179 4.08 -8.90 -6.36
C VAL A 179 3.59 -9.88 -5.30
N SER A 180 3.78 -11.16 -5.56
CA SER A 180 3.35 -12.22 -4.64
C SER A 180 4.12 -12.19 -3.32
N THR A 181 3.38 -12.19 -2.21
CA THR A 181 3.95 -12.33 -0.87
C THR A 181 4.62 -13.68 -0.65
N TYR A 182 4.19 -14.71 -1.39
CA TYR A 182 4.65 -16.07 -1.23
C TYR A 182 6.08 -16.27 -1.76
N ASN A 183 6.36 -15.78 -2.98
CA ASN A 183 7.63 -16.07 -3.64
C ASN A 183 8.27 -14.90 -4.40
N GLY A 184 7.67 -13.70 -4.35
CA GLY A 184 8.20 -12.54 -5.07
C GLY A 184 7.99 -12.56 -6.59
N PHE A 185 7.17 -13.46 -7.12
CA PHE A 185 6.72 -13.38 -8.51
C PHE A 185 6.04 -12.03 -8.76
N GLN A 186 6.32 -11.39 -9.88
CA GLN A 186 5.70 -10.14 -10.30
C GLN A 186 4.94 -10.34 -11.60
N HIS A 187 3.67 -9.97 -11.62
CA HIS A 187 2.86 -9.98 -12.84
C HIS A 187 3.31 -8.91 -13.83
N ASP A 188 3.17 -9.19 -15.13
CA ASP A 188 3.09 -8.16 -16.15
C ASP A 188 1.69 -7.53 -16.08
N LEU A 189 1.56 -6.51 -15.21
CA LEU A 189 0.27 -5.88 -14.94
C LEU A 189 -0.35 -5.26 -16.18
N LYS A 190 0.47 -4.66 -17.06
CA LYS A 190 0.00 -4.04 -18.30
C LYS A 190 -0.60 -5.08 -19.24
N ALA A 191 0.05 -6.23 -19.39
CA ALA A 191 -0.46 -7.32 -20.22
C ALA A 191 -1.76 -7.90 -19.65
N VAL A 192 -1.84 -8.08 -18.31
CA VAL A 192 -3.08 -8.55 -17.66
C VAL A 192 -4.22 -7.54 -17.84
N CYS A 193 -3.96 -6.24 -17.66
CA CYS A 193 -4.96 -5.19 -17.91
C CYS A 193 -5.46 -5.20 -19.36
N ALA A 194 -4.55 -5.37 -20.33
CA ALA A 194 -4.95 -5.46 -21.73
C ALA A 194 -5.87 -6.66 -22.01
N LEU A 195 -5.59 -7.84 -21.41
CA LEU A 195 -6.46 -9.01 -21.50
C LEU A 195 -7.83 -8.77 -20.87
N ALA A 196 -7.87 -8.17 -19.68
CA ALA A 196 -9.10 -7.89 -18.97
C ALA A 196 -9.98 -6.88 -19.71
N HIS A 197 -9.41 -5.77 -20.14
CA HIS A 197 -10.12 -4.71 -20.84
C HIS A 197 -10.65 -5.17 -22.20
N ALA A 198 -9.98 -6.10 -22.88
CA ALA A 198 -10.47 -6.66 -24.15
C ALA A 198 -11.82 -7.39 -24.02
N VAL A 199 -12.20 -7.82 -22.82
CA VAL A 199 -13.50 -8.45 -22.52
C VAL A 199 -14.40 -7.57 -21.64
N GLY A 200 -14.01 -6.32 -21.37
CA GLY A 200 -14.76 -5.37 -20.54
C GLY A 200 -14.64 -5.63 -19.04
N ALA A 201 -13.66 -6.41 -18.60
CA ALA A 201 -13.37 -6.64 -17.19
C ALA A 201 -12.46 -5.54 -16.62
N LEU A 202 -12.60 -5.24 -15.32
CA LEU A 202 -11.72 -4.34 -14.58
C LEU A 202 -10.64 -5.12 -13.85
N VAL A 203 -9.56 -4.43 -13.45
CA VAL A 203 -8.42 -5.04 -12.75
C VAL A 203 -8.18 -4.36 -11.40
N TYR A 204 -8.11 -5.17 -10.35
CA TYR A 204 -7.61 -4.77 -9.03
C TYR A 204 -6.23 -5.38 -8.79
N ALA A 205 -5.29 -4.57 -8.32
CA ALA A 205 -3.95 -5.00 -7.93
C ALA A 205 -3.65 -4.67 -6.46
N ASP A 206 -3.36 -5.69 -5.65
CA ASP A 206 -2.65 -5.48 -4.38
C ASP A 206 -1.19 -5.14 -4.68
N ILE A 207 -0.80 -3.91 -4.39
CA ILE A 207 0.55 -3.40 -4.66
C ILE A 207 1.41 -3.26 -3.39
N ILE A 208 0.98 -3.87 -2.27
CA ILE A 208 1.66 -3.72 -0.97
C ILE A 208 3.10 -4.24 -0.97
N HIS A 209 3.45 -5.18 -1.86
CA HIS A 209 4.80 -5.69 -2.02
C HIS A 209 5.58 -5.03 -3.17
N ALA A 210 4.95 -4.10 -3.89
CA ALA A 210 5.55 -3.39 -5.01
C ALA A 210 5.87 -1.92 -4.69
N ALA A 211 4.89 -1.15 -4.22
CA ALA A 211 5.04 0.28 -3.95
C ALA A 211 6.14 0.55 -2.92
N GLY A 212 7.15 1.34 -3.31
CA GLY A 212 8.34 1.64 -2.51
C GLY A 212 9.48 0.63 -2.63
N ALA A 213 9.26 -0.54 -3.24
CA ALA A 213 10.26 -1.60 -3.38
C ALA A 213 10.71 -1.83 -4.83
N VAL A 214 9.76 -1.73 -5.77
CA VAL A 214 9.99 -1.82 -7.21
C VAL A 214 9.24 -0.69 -7.91
N PRO A 215 9.64 -0.26 -9.11
CA PRO A 215 8.88 0.71 -9.88
C PRO A 215 7.43 0.26 -10.12
N VAL A 216 6.49 1.15 -9.88
CA VAL A 216 5.06 0.97 -10.14
C VAL A 216 4.58 2.15 -10.96
N ASP A 217 3.90 1.89 -12.06
CA ASP A 217 3.28 2.89 -12.91
C ASP A 217 1.82 2.48 -13.15
N LEU A 218 0.91 3.10 -12.38
CA LEU A 218 -0.51 2.74 -12.44
C LEU A 218 -1.16 3.22 -13.73
N HIS A 219 -0.78 4.40 -14.24
CA HIS A 219 -1.33 4.92 -15.49
C HIS A 219 -0.85 4.12 -16.70
N ASP A 220 0.45 3.83 -16.81
CA ASP A 220 0.97 3.04 -17.94
C ASP A 220 0.46 1.60 -17.93
N SER A 221 0.26 1.01 -16.75
CA SER A 221 -0.30 -0.34 -16.64
C SER A 221 -1.76 -0.41 -17.05
N GLY A 222 -2.50 0.70 -16.94
CA GLY A 222 -3.94 0.76 -17.18
C GLY A 222 -4.79 0.12 -16.10
N VAL A 223 -4.22 -0.22 -14.93
CA VAL A 223 -4.97 -0.83 -13.82
C VAL A 223 -6.11 0.08 -13.36
N ASP A 224 -7.23 -0.52 -12.97
CA ASP A 224 -8.43 0.23 -12.58
C ASP A 224 -8.43 0.55 -11.09
N PHE A 225 -7.94 -0.39 -10.27
CA PHE A 225 -7.86 -0.22 -8.82
C PHE A 225 -6.55 -0.77 -8.30
N ALA A 226 -5.98 -0.10 -7.28
CA ALA A 226 -4.84 -0.62 -6.56
C ALA A 226 -4.89 -0.25 -5.08
N ALA A 227 -4.49 -1.13 -4.18
CA ALA A 227 -4.41 -0.82 -2.77
C ALA A 227 -3.04 -1.16 -2.17
N CYS A 228 -2.64 -0.35 -1.17
CA CYS A 228 -1.35 -0.50 -0.50
C CYS A 228 -1.44 -0.02 0.95
N ALA A 229 -1.33 -0.92 1.92
CA ALA A 229 -1.12 -0.52 3.31
C ALA A 229 0.30 0.00 3.53
N THR A 230 0.50 0.84 4.56
CA THR A 230 1.74 1.62 4.72
C THR A 230 2.86 0.91 5.46
N TYR A 231 2.59 -0.15 6.24
CA TYR A 231 3.51 -0.76 7.22
C TYR A 231 4.60 -1.66 6.62
N LYS A 232 4.63 -1.84 5.30
CA LYS A 232 5.68 -2.59 4.60
C LYS A 232 6.65 -1.61 3.90
N TRP A 233 6.80 -1.72 2.61
CA TRP A 233 7.80 -0.99 1.84
C TRP A 233 7.62 0.53 1.79
N LEU A 234 6.44 1.04 2.17
CA LEU A 234 6.21 2.46 2.38
C LEU A 234 6.72 2.98 3.74
N MET A 235 7.19 2.10 4.64
CA MET A 235 7.84 2.42 5.92
C MET A 235 6.96 3.22 6.91
N GLY A 236 5.63 3.14 6.74
CA GLY A 236 4.64 3.68 7.68
C GLY A 236 4.31 2.71 8.80
N ASP A 237 3.05 2.69 9.25
CA ASP A 237 2.58 1.79 10.30
C ASP A 237 1.18 1.24 9.97
N PHE A 238 0.64 0.40 10.86
CA PHE A 238 -0.66 -0.25 10.71
C PHE A 238 -1.83 0.75 10.77
N GLY A 239 -2.99 0.33 10.21
CA GLY A 239 -4.26 1.07 10.29
C GLY A 239 -4.37 2.21 9.27
N LEU A 240 -3.45 2.29 8.31
CA LEU A 240 -3.49 3.25 7.22
C LEU A 240 -2.96 2.64 5.92
N GLY A 241 -3.54 3.04 4.81
CA GLY A 241 -3.17 2.65 3.46
C GLY A 241 -3.73 3.61 2.43
N PHE A 242 -3.43 3.35 1.18
CA PHE A 242 -3.92 4.08 0.02
C PHE A 242 -4.75 3.15 -0.86
N LEU A 243 -5.83 3.69 -1.42
CA LEU A 243 -6.62 3.08 -2.48
C LEU A 243 -6.58 4.01 -3.69
N TYR A 244 -6.11 3.49 -4.80
CA TYR A 244 -6.20 4.10 -6.11
C TYR A 244 -7.45 3.58 -6.83
N ALA A 245 -8.16 4.48 -7.48
CA ALA A 245 -9.23 4.15 -8.42
C ALA A 245 -9.11 5.05 -9.65
N ARG A 246 -8.89 4.45 -10.81
CA ARG A 246 -8.73 5.18 -12.08
C ARG A 246 -9.95 6.05 -12.33
N ARG A 247 -9.73 7.33 -12.65
CA ARG A 247 -10.81 8.32 -12.83
C ARG A 247 -11.90 7.83 -13.80
N GLY A 248 -11.50 7.18 -14.89
CA GLY A 248 -12.42 6.74 -15.92
C GLY A 248 -13.38 5.61 -15.55
N VAL A 249 -13.26 5.01 -14.35
CA VAL A 249 -14.22 3.97 -13.89
C VAL A 249 -15.14 4.46 -12.79
N LEU A 250 -14.87 5.63 -12.20
CA LEU A 250 -15.58 6.11 -11.01
C LEU A 250 -17.08 6.30 -11.24
N ASP A 251 -17.47 6.84 -12.38
CA ASP A 251 -18.88 7.14 -12.70
C ASP A 251 -19.74 5.87 -12.82
N ASP A 252 -19.13 4.72 -13.10
CA ASP A 252 -19.80 3.43 -13.24
C ASP A 252 -19.91 2.65 -11.93
N LEU A 253 -19.28 3.15 -10.85
CA LEU A 253 -19.26 2.49 -9.57
C LEU A 253 -20.50 2.82 -8.73
N ARG A 254 -20.91 1.84 -7.91
CA ARG A 254 -21.90 2.09 -6.86
C ARG A 254 -21.27 2.84 -5.71
N LEU A 255 -21.99 3.79 -5.16
CA LEU A 255 -21.69 4.36 -3.87
C LEU A 255 -22.09 3.35 -2.79
N ALA A 256 -21.16 2.52 -2.37
CA ALA A 256 -21.39 1.41 -1.44
C ALA A 256 -20.95 1.72 -0.01
N ASP A 257 -19.97 2.59 0.14
CA ASP A 257 -19.42 3.00 1.43
C ASP A 257 -19.71 4.47 1.70
N PHE A 258 -20.16 4.77 2.89
CA PHE A 258 -20.59 6.13 3.28
C PHE A 258 -19.82 6.60 4.51
N GLY A 259 -19.39 7.85 4.46
CA GLY A 259 -18.70 8.48 5.57
C GLY A 259 -18.51 9.98 5.31
N TYR A 260 -18.32 10.76 6.37
CA TYR A 260 -18.32 12.22 6.28
C TYR A 260 -17.16 12.80 5.45
N TYR A 261 -16.12 12.01 5.13
CA TYR A 261 -15.06 12.48 4.24
C TYR A 261 -15.45 12.41 2.75
N GLY A 262 -16.39 11.53 2.37
CA GLY A 262 -16.87 11.38 1.00
C GLY A 262 -17.88 12.45 0.56
N PHE A 263 -18.38 13.27 1.48
CA PHE A 263 -19.43 14.26 1.20
C PHE A 263 -18.95 15.68 1.35
N ALA A 264 -19.70 16.62 0.73
CA ALA A 264 -19.53 18.05 0.89
C ALA A 264 -20.87 18.77 0.86
N ALA A 265 -20.94 19.99 1.37
CA ALA A 265 -22.06 20.88 1.15
C ALA A 265 -22.11 21.28 -0.32
N PRO A 266 -23.32 21.50 -0.90
CA PRO A 266 -23.44 22.09 -2.23
C PRO A 266 -22.67 23.40 -2.32
N GLY A 267 -21.83 23.57 -3.35
CA GLY A 267 -20.98 24.74 -3.54
C GLY A 267 -19.66 24.72 -2.74
N ALA A 268 -19.37 23.69 -1.95
CA ALA A 268 -18.05 23.54 -1.34
C ALA A 268 -16.96 23.36 -2.41
N ALA A 269 -15.79 23.95 -2.17
CA ALA A 269 -14.65 23.77 -3.06
C ALA A 269 -14.24 22.29 -3.13
N PRO A 270 -13.84 21.79 -4.31
CA PRO A 270 -13.26 20.47 -4.43
C PRO A 270 -12.03 20.36 -3.50
N GLY A 271 -11.92 19.26 -2.77
CA GLY A 271 -10.77 19.01 -1.91
C GLY A 271 -10.32 17.57 -2.05
N ILE A 272 -9.02 17.36 -2.05
CA ILE A 272 -8.39 16.05 -1.94
C ILE A 272 -7.95 15.82 -0.50
N GLY A 273 -7.86 14.55 -0.09
CA GLY A 273 -7.46 14.22 1.28
C GLY A 273 -8.58 14.35 2.31
N LEU A 274 -8.20 14.27 3.56
CA LEU A 274 -9.12 14.30 4.68
C LEU A 274 -9.62 15.73 4.94
N SER A 275 -10.94 15.91 4.86
CA SER A 275 -11.55 17.21 5.07
C SER A 275 -11.68 17.57 6.55
N PRO A 276 -11.57 18.86 6.89
CA PRO A 276 -11.89 19.33 8.22
C PRO A 276 -13.37 19.10 8.59
N PRO A 277 -13.72 18.95 9.87
CA PRO A 277 -15.09 18.79 10.35
C PRO A 277 -16.06 19.87 9.89
N GLN A 278 -15.59 21.12 9.75
CA GLN A 278 -16.40 22.26 9.32
C GLN A 278 -16.94 22.16 7.88
N THR A 279 -16.49 21.17 7.10
CA THR A 279 -17.07 20.88 5.77
C THR A 279 -18.21 19.86 5.81
N HIS A 280 -18.59 19.44 7.03
CA HIS A 280 -19.73 18.56 7.23
C HIS A 280 -21.05 19.27 6.89
N VAL A 281 -21.95 18.52 6.26
CA VAL A 281 -23.28 18.99 5.82
C VAL A 281 -24.37 18.81 6.87
N TYR A 282 -24.05 18.86 8.13
CA TYR A 282 -25.05 18.60 9.15
C TYR A 282 -25.76 19.87 9.61
N PRO A 283 -27.07 19.98 9.42
CA PRO A 283 -27.88 20.95 10.13
C PRO A 283 -28.17 20.38 11.51
N MET A 284 -27.15 20.27 12.33
CA MET A 284 -27.32 19.82 13.71
C MET A 284 -27.71 20.95 14.64
N ASP A 285 -27.86 22.17 14.11
CA ASP A 285 -28.26 23.37 14.85
C ASP A 285 -29.39 24.11 14.12
N PRO A 286 -30.62 24.00 14.61
CA PRO A 286 -31.09 23.19 15.73
C PRO A 286 -31.13 21.68 15.41
N PRO A 287 -30.90 20.82 16.43
CA PRO A 287 -30.94 19.38 16.24
C PRO A 287 -32.34 18.88 15.84
N GLY A 288 -32.37 17.78 15.08
CA GLY A 288 -33.62 17.12 14.67
C GLY A 288 -34.26 17.70 13.40
N GLN A 289 -33.56 18.58 12.67
CA GLN A 289 -34.02 19.00 11.33
C GLN A 289 -33.88 17.88 10.30
N ALA A 290 -34.71 17.93 9.26
CA ALA A 290 -34.63 16.99 8.15
C ALA A 290 -33.26 17.04 7.46
N PRO A 291 -32.85 15.92 6.79
CA PRO A 291 -31.58 15.89 6.08
C PRO A 291 -31.43 17.05 5.11
N THR A 292 -30.26 17.64 5.09
CA THR A 292 -29.89 18.67 4.11
C THR A 292 -29.43 18.04 2.81
N SER A 293 -29.38 18.89 1.78
CA SER A 293 -28.73 18.52 0.53
C SER A 293 -27.22 18.32 0.75
N TYR A 294 -26.67 17.31 0.11
CA TYR A 294 -25.23 17.05 0.07
C TYR A 294 -24.84 16.67 -1.35
N ILE A 295 -23.56 16.77 -1.64
CA ILE A 295 -22.95 16.25 -2.86
C ILE A 295 -21.84 15.28 -2.50
N HIS A 296 -21.60 14.31 -3.36
CA HIS A 296 -20.38 13.49 -3.26
C HIS A 296 -19.18 14.32 -3.71
N ARG A 297 -18.05 14.14 -3.04
CA ARG A 297 -16.79 14.70 -3.50
C ARG A 297 -16.38 14.03 -4.81
N ALA A 298 -15.63 14.75 -5.63
CA ALA A 298 -15.04 14.18 -6.84
C ALA A 298 -13.93 13.18 -6.50
N GLY A 299 -13.62 12.32 -7.45
CA GLY A 299 -12.51 11.40 -7.40
C GLY A 299 -12.71 10.21 -6.43
N ALA A 300 -11.61 9.51 -6.13
CA ALA A 300 -11.63 8.35 -5.27
C ALA A 300 -12.12 8.66 -3.85
N LEU A 301 -11.89 9.88 -3.37
CA LEU A 301 -12.37 10.31 -2.05
C LEU A 301 -13.90 10.27 -1.95
N GLY A 302 -14.62 10.68 -3.00
CA GLY A 302 -16.08 10.67 -3.01
C GLY A 302 -16.68 9.27 -2.96
N HIS A 303 -15.99 8.29 -3.56
CA HIS A 303 -16.47 6.92 -3.65
C HIS A 303 -16.07 6.06 -2.46
N PHE A 304 -14.88 6.30 -1.87
CA PHE A 304 -14.28 5.40 -0.89
C PHE A 304 -13.90 6.11 0.42
N GLY A 305 -14.09 7.41 0.53
CA GLY A 305 -13.71 8.20 1.71
C GLY A 305 -14.70 8.05 2.85
N THR A 306 -14.50 7.07 3.72
CA THR A 306 -15.40 6.81 4.85
C THR A 306 -15.03 7.62 6.11
N GLY A 307 -13.72 7.83 6.39
CA GLY A 307 -13.21 8.43 7.66
C GLY A 307 -13.16 7.39 8.74
N THR A 308 -12.74 7.67 9.73
CA THR A 308 -11.77 7.95 10.76
C THR A 308 -10.52 7.10 10.59
N TYR A 309 -9.49 7.66 10.04
CA TYR A 309 -8.22 6.95 9.79
C TYR A 309 -7.23 7.12 10.95
N ALA A 310 -6.20 6.27 10.98
CA ALA A 310 -5.12 6.32 11.98
C ALA A 310 -4.26 7.58 11.80
N GLN A 311 -4.72 8.71 12.36
CA GLN A 311 -4.10 10.02 12.17
C GLN A 311 -2.64 10.08 12.61
N ALA A 312 -2.27 9.32 13.65
CA ALA A 312 -0.90 9.25 14.14
C ALA A 312 0.08 8.63 13.13
N VAL A 313 -0.41 7.83 12.20
CA VAL A 313 0.41 7.18 11.16
C VAL A 313 0.73 8.11 10.00
N ILE A 314 -0.08 9.16 9.77
CA ILE A 314 0.10 10.08 8.63
C ILE A 314 1.49 10.75 8.65
N PRO A 315 1.99 11.30 9.77
CA PRO A 315 3.35 11.84 9.81
C PRO A 315 4.45 10.81 9.54
N ALA A 316 4.25 9.56 9.95
CA ALA A 316 5.22 8.51 9.68
C ALA A 316 5.29 8.18 8.19
N ILE A 317 4.13 8.02 7.52
CA ILE A 317 4.10 7.74 6.09
C ILE A 317 4.55 8.94 5.25
N ASP A 318 4.24 10.17 5.64
CA ASP A 318 4.74 11.37 4.97
C ASP A 318 6.28 11.36 4.96
N HIS A 319 6.90 11.09 6.13
CA HIS A 319 8.35 10.93 6.23
C HIS A 319 8.87 9.74 5.39
N GLY A 320 8.16 8.61 5.39
CA GLY A 320 8.52 7.42 4.59
C GLY A 320 8.52 7.71 3.09
N LEU A 321 7.51 8.41 2.60
CA LEU A 321 7.41 8.80 1.18
C LEU A 321 8.52 9.80 0.79
N ASP A 322 8.82 10.79 1.64
CA ASP A 322 9.93 11.71 1.42
C ASP A 322 11.28 10.97 1.40
N TYR A 323 11.47 9.99 2.31
CA TYR A 323 12.67 9.17 2.37
C TYR A 323 12.84 8.32 1.10
N ILE A 324 11.78 7.66 0.64
CA ILE A 324 11.79 6.86 -0.59
C ILE A 324 12.06 7.75 -1.80
N ALA A 325 11.43 8.93 -1.87
CA ALA A 325 11.63 9.87 -2.96
C ALA A 325 13.06 10.41 -3.01
N ALA A 326 13.69 10.64 -1.87
CA ALA A 326 15.09 11.11 -1.79
C ALA A 326 16.09 10.08 -2.33
N ILE A 327 15.86 8.79 -2.11
CA ILE A 327 16.73 7.71 -2.61
C ILE A 327 16.36 7.35 -4.05
N GLY A 328 15.07 7.27 -4.34
CA GLY A 328 14.50 6.77 -5.59
C GLY A 328 14.32 5.25 -5.60
N VAL A 329 13.12 4.80 -6.01
CA VAL A 329 12.78 3.37 -6.07
C VAL A 329 13.77 2.53 -6.90
N PRO A 330 14.28 3.01 -8.07
CA PRO A 330 15.28 2.24 -8.80
C PRO A 330 16.56 1.95 -8.01
N ALA A 331 17.03 2.90 -7.19
CA ALA A 331 18.21 2.71 -6.34
C ALA A 331 17.92 1.75 -5.18
N ILE A 332 16.72 1.83 -4.57
CA ILE A 332 16.26 0.88 -3.56
C ILE A 332 16.21 -0.54 -4.13
N GLN A 333 15.62 -0.71 -5.30
CA GLN A 333 15.55 -1.99 -5.99
C GLN A 333 16.95 -2.54 -6.32
N ALA A 334 17.83 -1.71 -6.89
CA ALA A 334 19.19 -2.12 -7.23
C ALA A 334 19.98 -2.58 -5.99
N HIS A 335 19.85 -1.88 -4.86
CA HIS A 335 20.44 -2.28 -3.60
C HIS A 335 19.91 -3.65 -3.13
N ALA A 336 18.59 -3.84 -3.11
CA ALA A 336 17.98 -5.09 -2.73
C ALA A 336 18.43 -6.25 -3.63
N GLN A 337 18.59 -6.02 -4.96
CA GLN A 337 19.02 -7.04 -5.90
C GLN A 337 20.45 -7.53 -5.65
N GLN A 338 21.36 -6.70 -5.13
CA GLN A 338 22.69 -7.14 -4.71
C GLN A 338 22.60 -8.18 -3.58
N MET A 339 21.75 -7.92 -2.57
CA MET A 339 21.53 -8.84 -1.46
C MET A 339 20.84 -10.13 -1.92
N ILE A 340 19.81 -10.00 -2.76
CA ILE A 340 19.07 -11.14 -3.33
C ILE A 340 19.98 -12.03 -4.18
N GLY A 341 20.88 -11.45 -4.98
CA GLY A 341 21.85 -12.20 -5.78
C GLY A 341 22.76 -13.07 -4.90
N ALA A 342 23.41 -12.46 -3.92
CA ALA A 342 24.30 -13.18 -2.99
C ALA A 342 23.56 -14.25 -2.17
N LEU A 343 22.34 -13.96 -1.71
CA LEU A 343 21.49 -14.92 -1.02
C LEU A 343 21.10 -16.09 -1.91
N ARG A 344 20.72 -15.84 -3.16
CA ARG A 344 20.37 -16.87 -4.14
C ARG A 344 21.54 -17.82 -4.39
N GLU A 345 22.73 -17.30 -4.67
CA GLU A 345 23.95 -18.08 -4.86
C GLU A 345 24.27 -18.92 -3.63
N GLY A 346 24.26 -18.31 -2.45
CA GLY A 346 24.58 -19.00 -1.19
C GLY A 346 23.57 -20.09 -0.84
N LEU A 347 22.28 -19.87 -1.08
CA LEU A 347 21.25 -20.87 -0.81
C LEU A 347 21.36 -22.07 -1.80
N ILE A 348 21.59 -21.81 -3.08
CA ILE A 348 21.80 -22.86 -4.09
C ILE A 348 23.04 -23.69 -3.73
N ALA A 349 24.15 -23.05 -3.34
CA ALA A 349 25.36 -23.73 -2.92
C ALA A 349 25.18 -24.61 -1.68
N LYS A 350 24.18 -24.29 -0.83
CA LYS A 350 23.77 -25.10 0.32
C LYS A 350 22.75 -26.18 0.00
N GLY A 351 22.26 -26.27 -1.25
CA GLY A 351 21.31 -27.28 -1.72
C GLY A 351 19.84 -26.89 -1.58
N TYR A 352 19.52 -25.63 -1.22
CA TYR A 352 18.12 -25.20 -1.11
C TYR A 352 17.46 -25.03 -2.47
N ARG A 353 16.23 -25.54 -2.60
CA ARG A 353 15.37 -25.30 -3.76
C ARG A 353 14.66 -23.96 -3.61
N LEU A 354 14.87 -23.07 -4.56
CA LEU A 354 14.20 -21.76 -4.59
C LEU A 354 12.91 -21.84 -5.41
N ILE A 355 11.85 -21.16 -4.91
CA ILE A 355 10.59 -21.00 -5.62
C ILE A 355 10.36 -19.57 -6.10
N THR A 356 11.23 -18.65 -5.74
CA THR A 356 11.29 -17.33 -6.36
C THR A 356 11.84 -17.48 -7.77
N PRO A 357 11.12 -16.99 -8.79
CA PRO A 357 11.60 -17.04 -10.17
C PRO A 357 13.01 -16.45 -10.32
N ALA A 358 13.80 -17.06 -11.21
CA ALA A 358 15.21 -16.66 -11.36
C ALA A 358 15.38 -15.22 -11.88
N ASP A 359 14.43 -14.75 -12.68
CA ASP A 359 14.38 -13.41 -13.26
C ASP A 359 13.58 -12.39 -12.39
N ALA A 360 13.04 -12.81 -11.23
CA ALA A 360 12.35 -11.90 -10.33
C ALA A 360 13.27 -10.77 -9.86
N ARG A 361 12.75 -9.54 -9.91
CA ARG A 361 13.48 -8.31 -9.53
C ARG A 361 12.92 -7.68 -8.25
N THR A 362 12.16 -8.43 -7.49
CA THR A 362 11.56 -8.02 -6.22
C THR A 362 12.51 -8.31 -5.06
N PRO A 363 12.38 -7.63 -3.92
CA PRO A 363 13.23 -7.85 -2.74
C PRO A 363 12.77 -9.05 -1.91
N LEU A 364 12.20 -10.09 -2.54
CA LEU A 364 11.75 -11.31 -1.88
C LEU A 364 12.47 -12.52 -2.44
N LEU A 365 12.91 -13.40 -1.56
CA LEU A 365 13.51 -14.68 -1.92
C LEU A 365 12.96 -15.77 -1.01
N THR A 366 12.37 -16.81 -1.61
CA THR A 366 11.76 -17.92 -0.86
C THR A 366 12.40 -19.26 -1.25
N ALA A 367 12.78 -20.01 -0.22
CA ALA A 367 13.35 -21.34 -0.35
C ALA A 367 12.43 -22.37 0.32
N LEU A 368 12.28 -23.53 -0.33
CA LEU A 368 11.59 -24.69 0.22
C LEU A 368 12.51 -25.45 1.19
N LEU A 369 11.95 -25.84 2.30
CA LEU A 369 12.59 -26.71 3.27
C LEU A 369 11.48 -27.39 4.09
N PRO A 370 11.32 -28.71 4.02
CA PRO A 370 10.45 -29.44 4.96
C PRO A 370 10.88 -29.18 6.39
N ASP A 371 9.89 -28.99 7.27
CA ASP A 371 10.10 -28.72 8.71
C ASP A 371 10.99 -27.50 8.97
N ALA A 372 10.89 -26.48 8.08
CA ALA A 372 11.78 -25.31 8.13
C ALA A 372 11.73 -24.58 9.48
N ARG A 373 10.55 -24.45 10.08
CA ARG A 373 10.40 -23.83 11.40
C ARG A 373 11.15 -24.60 12.48
N GLU A 374 11.02 -25.91 12.54
CA GLU A 374 11.72 -26.76 13.51
C GLU A 374 13.22 -26.75 13.27
N ARG A 375 13.64 -26.91 12.03
CA ARG A 375 15.07 -27.02 11.65
C ARG A 375 15.83 -25.69 11.81
N LEU A 376 15.19 -24.54 11.56
CA LEU A 376 15.87 -23.25 11.45
C LEU A 376 15.65 -22.31 12.64
N ALA A 377 14.61 -22.47 13.46
CA ALA A 377 14.31 -21.52 14.52
C ALA A 377 15.49 -21.35 15.50
N ALA A 378 16.05 -22.44 16.00
CA ALA A 378 17.16 -22.38 16.95
C ALA A 378 18.49 -21.87 16.34
N PRO A 379 18.96 -22.34 15.16
CA PRO A 379 20.12 -21.75 14.49
C PRO A 379 20.00 -20.25 14.22
N LEU A 380 18.85 -19.79 13.67
CA LEU A 380 18.61 -18.38 13.40
C LEU A 380 18.56 -17.52 14.66
N ALA A 381 17.93 -18.02 15.73
CA ALA A 381 17.91 -17.33 17.01
C ALA A 381 19.33 -17.15 17.59
N ARG A 382 20.15 -18.20 17.56
CA ARG A 382 21.57 -18.11 18.01
C ARG A 382 22.40 -17.15 17.19
N ALA A 383 22.14 -17.08 15.88
CA ALA A 383 22.81 -16.15 14.98
C ALA A 383 22.21 -14.74 15.00
N GLN A 384 21.15 -14.51 15.79
CA GLN A 384 20.42 -13.24 15.79
C GLN A 384 19.96 -12.82 14.38
N VAL A 385 19.36 -13.73 13.65
CA VAL A 385 18.76 -13.49 12.33
C VAL A 385 17.26 -13.63 12.43
N ARG A 386 16.51 -12.70 11.83
CA ARG A 386 15.06 -12.76 11.72
C ARG A 386 14.63 -12.76 10.25
N LEU A 387 13.80 -13.72 9.90
CA LEU A 387 13.14 -13.87 8.61
C LEU A 387 11.79 -14.57 8.80
N SER A 388 10.99 -14.66 7.75
CA SER A 388 9.70 -15.34 7.79
C SER A 388 9.89 -16.86 7.72
N LEU A 389 9.50 -17.58 8.80
CA LEU A 389 9.56 -19.04 8.90
C LEU A 389 8.17 -19.65 8.83
N HIS A 390 7.99 -20.62 7.94
CA HIS A 390 6.81 -21.46 7.80
C HIS A 390 7.20 -22.94 7.95
N ASP A 391 6.24 -23.83 7.87
CA ASP A 391 6.53 -25.27 8.08
C ASP A 391 7.30 -25.88 6.91
N HIS A 392 7.04 -25.43 5.68
CA HIS A 392 7.66 -26.02 4.48
C HIS A 392 8.50 -25.05 3.65
N HIS A 393 8.66 -23.83 4.09
CA HIS A 393 9.46 -22.82 3.42
C HIS A 393 9.90 -21.70 4.38
N PHE A 394 10.88 -20.93 3.95
CA PHE A 394 11.24 -19.66 4.58
C PHE A 394 11.42 -18.57 3.53
N ARG A 395 11.07 -17.35 3.90
CA ARG A 395 11.15 -16.18 3.03
C ARG A 395 12.10 -15.16 3.61
N ILE A 396 12.95 -14.61 2.75
CA ILE A 396 13.96 -13.59 3.05
C ILE A 396 13.55 -12.31 2.33
N ALA A 397 13.63 -11.16 3.01
CA ALA A 397 13.25 -9.88 2.46
C ALA A 397 14.16 -8.77 2.98
N PRO A 398 15.32 -8.54 2.33
CA PRO A 398 16.25 -7.45 2.64
C PRO A 398 15.65 -6.09 2.26
N SER A 399 16.07 -5.02 2.92
CA SER A 399 15.64 -3.65 2.64
C SER A 399 16.81 -2.66 2.68
N VAL A 400 16.53 -1.38 2.62
CA VAL A 400 17.47 -0.25 2.53
C VAL A 400 18.57 -0.24 3.61
N PHE A 401 18.35 -0.88 4.74
CA PHE A 401 19.32 -0.99 5.85
C PHE A 401 20.11 -2.30 5.85
N THR A 402 19.77 -3.28 4.99
CA THR A 402 20.45 -4.58 4.94
C THR A 402 21.82 -4.44 4.26
N ASP A 403 22.85 -5.06 4.81
CA ASP A 403 24.19 -5.11 4.22
C ASP A 403 24.67 -6.56 3.99
N MET A 404 25.84 -6.69 3.38
CA MET A 404 26.42 -8.02 3.10
C MET A 404 26.76 -8.81 4.37
N ARG A 405 27.02 -8.15 5.52
CA ARG A 405 27.25 -8.83 6.79
C ARG A 405 25.99 -9.53 7.30
N ASP A 406 24.81 -8.93 7.03
CA ASP A 406 23.52 -9.55 7.36
C ASP A 406 23.29 -10.80 6.49
N VAL A 407 23.65 -10.74 5.20
CA VAL A 407 23.63 -11.87 4.27
C VAL A 407 24.55 -12.99 4.71
N GLU A 408 25.82 -12.67 5.01
CA GLU A 408 26.82 -13.62 5.49
C GLU A 408 26.40 -14.30 6.81
N ARG A 409 25.84 -13.50 7.74
CA ARG A 409 25.32 -14.00 9.01
C ARG A 409 24.19 -15.02 8.80
N LEU A 410 23.24 -14.72 7.92
CA LEU A 410 22.18 -15.66 7.57
C LEU A 410 22.75 -16.93 6.93
N LEU A 411 23.57 -16.78 5.89
CA LEU A 411 24.17 -17.94 5.22
C LEU A 411 25.02 -18.79 6.16
N GLY A 412 25.74 -18.19 7.10
CA GLY A 412 26.51 -18.90 8.14
C GLY A 412 25.62 -19.67 9.12
N ALA A 413 24.41 -19.16 9.40
CA ALA A 413 23.46 -19.81 10.32
C ALA A 413 22.69 -20.98 9.70
N LEU A 414 22.52 -20.98 8.38
CA LEU A 414 21.75 -22.01 7.67
C LEU A 414 22.57 -23.31 7.52
N PRO A 415 22.01 -24.48 7.90
CA PRO A 415 22.60 -25.78 7.59
C PRO A 415 22.58 -26.04 6.08
N ARG A 416 23.10 -27.16 5.63
CA ARG A 416 22.78 -27.69 4.30
C ARG A 416 21.34 -28.18 4.27
N ALA A 417 20.66 -28.03 3.14
CA ALA A 417 19.26 -28.41 2.96
C ALA A 417 19.00 -29.93 3.12
#